data_bb26f3885ab8a682011386aaebec15d4
#
_entry.id   bb26f3885ab8a682011386aaebec15d4
#
_cell.length_a   1.000
_cell.length_b   1.000
_cell.length_c   1.000
_cell.angle_alpha   90.00
_cell.angle_beta   90.00
_cell.angle_gamma   90.00
#
_symmetry.space_group_name_H-M   'P 1'
#
loop_
_entity.id
_entity.type
_entity.pdbx_description
1 polymer ?
#
loop_
_entity_poly.entity_id
_entity_poly.type
_entity_poly.pdbx_seq_one_letter_code
_entity_poly.pdbx_strand_id
1 'polypeptide(L)'
;MDFWELYDDYYARVKKFIFALVKDEWVADDLIQETFIKVQKNVHQLRDESKLSSWIFRIAYHLCQDHFRKTSQIRKREQVVSEKKELLSGPLFQMEFEQHQMSACVQDKIRLLPESYQTVLVLFDLMEFSHQEIAEILDISIENVKVRLHRARRKLKTILEEECRFEVDERSVFICQPVLKKLRDCE
;
A
#
# COMPACT_ATOMS: atom_id res chain seq x y z
N MET A 1 -2.69 -20.26 20.95
CA MET A 1 -2.94 -19.98 19.51
C MET A 1 -1.89 -20.71 18.71
N ASP A 2 -2.30 -21.57 17.78
CA ASP A 2 -1.40 -22.28 16.90
C ASP A 2 -0.83 -21.31 15.85
N PHE A 3 0.47 -21.41 15.57
CA PHE A 3 1.12 -20.55 14.56
C PHE A 3 0.55 -20.77 13.16
N TRP A 4 0.20 -22.00 12.81
CA TRP A 4 -0.29 -22.31 11.47
C TRP A 4 -1.70 -21.76 11.24
N GLU A 5 -2.59 -21.77 12.24
CA GLU A 5 -3.89 -21.10 12.19
C GLU A 5 -3.71 -19.59 11.98
N LEU A 6 -2.79 -18.98 12.75
CA LEU A 6 -2.49 -17.56 12.61
C LEU A 6 -1.92 -17.23 11.22
N TYR A 7 -1.04 -18.08 10.70
CA TYR A 7 -0.47 -17.89 9.37
C TYR A 7 -1.57 -17.92 8.30
N ASP A 8 -2.46 -18.91 8.32
CA ASP A 8 -3.55 -19.03 7.36
C ASP A 8 -4.52 -17.85 7.43
N ASP A 9 -4.86 -17.38 8.63
CA ASP A 9 -5.77 -16.25 8.83
C ASP A 9 -5.21 -14.91 8.34
N TYR A 10 -3.90 -14.70 8.49
CA TYR A 10 -3.30 -13.39 8.24
C TYR A 10 -2.48 -13.30 6.95
N TYR A 11 -2.05 -14.43 6.37
CA TYR A 11 -1.15 -14.44 5.21
C TYR A 11 -1.68 -13.60 4.04
N ALA A 12 -2.91 -13.83 3.62
CA ALA A 12 -3.51 -13.12 2.49
C ALA A 12 -3.60 -11.60 2.72
N ARG A 13 -3.96 -11.19 3.94
CA ARG A 13 -4.07 -9.77 4.32
C ARG A 13 -2.70 -9.11 4.39
N VAL A 14 -1.71 -9.74 5.01
CA VAL A 14 -0.32 -9.24 5.10
C VAL A 14 0.30 -9.15 3.71
N LYS A 15 0.11 -10.17 2.88
CA LYS A 15 0.54 -10.18 1.48
C LYS A 15 -0.03 -8.97 0.73
N LYS A 16 -1.35 -8.77 0.77
CA LYS A 16 -2.03 -7.64 0.13
C LYS A 16 -1.49 -6.29 0.61
N PHE A 17 -1.23 -6.14 1.91
CA PHE A 17 -0.66 -4.94 2.49
C PHE A 17 0.75 -4.64 2.00
N ILE A 18 1.66 -5.62 2.09
CA ILE A 18 3.06 -5.45 1.67
C ILE A 18 3.15 -5.15 0.17
N PHE A 19 2.40 -5.90 -0.67
CA PHE A 19 2.35 -5.64 -2.11
C PHE A 19 1.83 -4.25 -2.47
N ALA A 20 0.85 -3.73 -1.72
CA ALA A 20 0.35 -2.39 -1.93
C ALA A 20 1.44 -1.32 -1.69
N LEU A 21 2.42 -1.59 -0.82
CA LEU A 21 3.48 -0.64 -0.47
C LEU A 21 4.74 -0.81 -1.33
N VAL A 22 5.22 -2.04 -1.53
CA VAL A 22 6.61 -2.30 -2.00
C VAL A 22 6.73 -2.35 -3.53
N LYS A 23 5.71 -2.68 -4.28
CA LYS A 23 5.68 -2.73 -5.75
C LYS A 23 6.54 -3.79 -6.44
N ASP A 24 7.50 -4.39 -5.75
CA ASP A 24 8.39 -5.43 -6.25
C ASP A 24 7.98 -6.77 -5.64
N GLU A 25 7.69 -7.75 -6.50
CA GLU A 25 7.15 -9.04 -6.07
C GLU A 25 8.16 -9.83 -5.25
N TRP A 26 9.42 -9.86 -5.68
CA TRP A 26 10.48 -10.59 -4.98
C TRP A 26 10.75 -10.00 -3.60
N VAL A 27 10.82 -8.67 -3.53
CA VAL A 27 10.99 -7.96 -2.26
C VAL A 27 9.78 -8.18 -1.35
N ALA A 28 8.57 -8.17 -1.92
CA ALA A 28 7.36 -8.39 -1.13
C ALA A 28 7.34 -9.79 -0.52
N ASP A 29 7.68 -10.82 -1.29
CA ASP A 29 7.74 -12.20 -0.80
C ASP A 29 8.77 -12.36 0.32
N ASP A 30 9.94 -11.76 0.20
CA ASP A 30 10.94 -11.74 1.27
C ASP A 30 10.43 -11.06 2.54
N LEU A 31 9.77 -9.91 2.42
CA LEU A 31 9.21 -9.18 3.55
C LEU A 31 8.05 -9.92 4.22
N ILE A 32 7.23 -10.64 3.44
CA ILE A 32 6.16 -11.49 3.96
C ILE A 32 6.77 -12.62 4.81
N GLN A 33 7.77 -13.34 4.29
CA GLN A 33 8.45 -14.39 5.01
C GLN A 33 9.09 -13.85 6.30
N GLU A 34 9.81 -12.73 6.24
CA GLU A 34 10.43 -12.11 7.40
C GLU A 34 9.38 -11.67 8.44
N THR A 35 8.22 -11.18 7.99
CA THR A 35 7.10 -10.82 8.87
C THR A 35 6.66 -12.03 9.69
N PHE A 36 6.38 -13.16 9.04
CA PHE A 36 5.88 -14.34 9.73
C PHE A 36 6.95 -15.03 10.58
N ILE A 37 8.22 -14.97 10.20
CA ILE A 37 9.32 -15.41 11.07
C ILE A 37 9.37 -14.58 12.37
N LYS A 38 9.19 -13.25 12.29
CA LYS A 38 9.14 -12.39 13.49
C LYS A 38 7.88 -12.63 14.30
N VAL A 39 6.75 -12.84 13.66
CA VAL A 39 5.49 -13.20 14.31
C VAL A 39 5.67 -14.50 15.11
N GLN A 40 6.16 -15.57 14.48
CA GLN A 40 6.39 -16.86 15.13
C GLN A 40 7.28 -16.74 16.37
N LYS A 41 8.37 -15.97 16.25
CA LYS A 41 9.34 -15.80 17.35
C LYS A 41 8.78 -15.01 18.53
N ASN A 42 7.83 -14.10 18.31
CA ASN A 42 7.43 -13.10 19.30
C ASN A 42 5.95 -13.18 19.71
N VAL A 43 5.12 -14.01 19.06
CA VAL A 43 3.68 -14.09 19.34
C VAL A 43 3.37 -14.43 20.81
N HIS A 44 4.24 -15.19 21.46
CA HIS A 44 4.12 -15.54 22.88
C HIS A 44 4.27 -14.34 23.84
N GLN A 45 4.81 -13.22 23.37
CA GLN A 45 4.94 -11.98 24.14
C GLN A 45 3.68 -11.11 24.07
N LEU A 46 2.76 -11.42 23.15
CA LEU A 46 1.52 -10.68 23.01
C LEU A 46 0.60 -11.00 24.19
N ARG A 47 0.31 -9.99 25.02
CA ARG A 47 -0.53 -10.13 26.21
C ARG A 47 -2.03 -9.94 25.94
N ASP A 48 -2.34 -9.24 24.85
CA ASP A 48 -3.71 -8.88 24.47
C ASP A 48 -4.00 -9.36 23.07
N GLU A 49 -4.78 -10.43 22.96
CA GLU A 49 -5.13 -11.06 21.68
C GLU A 49 -5.97 -10.13 20.79
N SER A 50 -6.70 -9.19 21.36
CA SER A 50 -7.46 -8.21 20.57
C SER A 50 -6.57 -7.30 19.73
N LYS A 51 -5.29 -7.18 20.07
CA LYS A 51 -4.27 -6.41 19.36
C LYS A 51 -3.45 -7.22 18.36
N LEU A 52 -3.75 -8.50 18.19
CA LEU A 52 -2.97 -9.39 17.32
C LEU A 52 -2.87 -8.84 15.90
N SER A 53 -3.99 -8.40 15.34
CA SER A 53 -4.03 -7.86 13.98
C SER A 53 -3.14 -6.62 13.84
N SER A 54 -3.34 -5.60 14.67
CA SER A 54 -2.51 -4.38 14.62
C SER A 54 -1.03 -4.67 14.89
N TRP A 55 -0.73 -5.62 15.78
CA TRP A 55 0.65 -6.01 16.08
C TRP A 55 1.35 -6.69 14.89
N ILE A 56 0.69 -7.62 14.18
CA ILE A 56 1.24 -8.25 12.97
C ILE A 56 1.51 -7.19 11.89
N PHE A 57 0.54 -6.31 11.65
CA PHE A 57 0.69 -5.26 10.64
C PHE A 57 1.74 -4.21 11.02
N ARG A 58 1.96 -3.96 12.31
CA ARG A 58 3.07 -3.14 12.79
C ARG A 58 4.42 -3.76 12.44
N ILE A 59 4.59 -5.09 12.59
CA ILE A 59 5.80 -5.80 12.18
C ILE A 59 6.01 -5.65 10.67
N ALA A 60 4.99 -5.93 9.87
CA ALA A 60 5.05 -5.80 8.41
C ALA A 60 5.39 -4.37 7.97
N TYR A 61 4.76 -3.37 8.58
CA TYR A 61 5.04 -1.95 8.31
C TYR A 61 6.50 -1.59 8.59
N HIS A 62 7.04 -1.96 9.75
CA HIS A 62 8.44 -1.67 10.08
C HIS A 62 9.42 -2.32 9.11
N LEU A 63 9.15 -3.53 8.66
CA LEU A 63 9.97 -4.19 7.64
C LEU A 63 9.94 -3.46 6.29
N CYS A 64 8.77 -3.00 5.85
CA CYS A 64 8.66 -2.16 4.67
C CYS A 64 9.45 -0.86 4.83
N GLN A 65 9.35 -0.19 5.98
CA GLN A 65 10.08 1.05 6.28
C GLN A 65 11.60 0.85 6.26
N ASP A 66 12.07 -0.24 6.86
CA ASP A 66 13.49 -0.59 6.84
C ASP A 66 14.00 -0.85 5.42
N HIS A 67 13.20 -1.52 4.59
CA HIS A 67 13.50 -1.72 3.19
C HIS A 67 13.61 -0.39 2.43
N PHE A 68 12.63 0.51 2.56
CA PHE A 68 12.66 1.82 1.90
C PHE A 68 13.85 2.67 2.35
N ARG A 69 14.17 2.64 3.65
CA ARG A 69 15.34 3.36 4.20
C ARG A 69 16.65 2.84 3.60
N LYS A 70 16.83 1.52 3.52
CA LYS A 70 18.02 0.90 2.92
C LYS A 70 18.13 1.26 1.44
N THR A 71 17.05 1.12 0.69
CA THR A 71 17.02 1.41 -0.76
C THR A 71 17.29 2.89 -1.04
N SER A 72 16.75 3.80 -0.24
CA SER A 72 17.01 5.24 -0.38
C SER A 72 18.47 5.62 -0.07
N GLN A 73 19.10 4.93 0.89
CA GLN A 73 20.52 5.14 1.20
C GLN A 73 21.43 4.63 0.08
N ILE A 74 21.11 3.48 -0.52
CA ILE A 74 21.84 2.92 -1.67
C ILE A 74 21.71 3.89 -2.85
N ARG A 75 20.50 4.34 -3.19
CA ARG A 75 20.28 5.32 -4.28
C ARG A 75 21.02 6.62 -4.06
N LYS A 76 21.10 7.14 -2.84
CA LYS A 76 21.88 8.35 -2.54
C LYS A 76 23.39 8.14 -2.74
N ARG A 77 23.90 6.94 -2.53
CA ARG A 77 25.30 6.59 -2.80
C ARG A 77 25.58 6.37 -4.28
N GLU A 78 24.59 5.86 -5.01
CA GLU A 78 24.68 5.56 -6.45
C GLU A 78 24.29 6.73 -7.35
N GLN A 79 23.66 7.79 -6.82
CA GLN A 79 23.25 9.01 -7.57
C GLN A 79 24.43 9.83 -8.17
N VAL A 80 25.65 9.28 -8.12
CA VAL A 80 26.76 9.79 -8.97
C VAL A 80 26.68 9.27 -10.41
N VAL A 81 25.82 8.28 -10.71
CA VAL A 81 25.66 7.73 -12.09
C VAL A 81 24.19 7.40 -12.36
N SER A 82 23.63 8.19 -13.28
CA SER A 82 22.45 7.89 -14.13
C SER A 82 21.04 8.04 -13.55
N GLU A 83 20.39 9.05 -14.07
CA GLU A 83 18.93 9.18 -14.18
C GLU A 83 18.37 8.05 -15.07
N LYS A 84 17.48 7.23 -14.51
CA LYS A 84 16.27 6.74 -15.19
C LYS A 84 15.43 5.96 -14.21
N LYS A 85 14.32 6.56 -13.82
CA LYS A 85 13.25 5.91 -13.05
C LYS A 85 12.39 5.15 -14.04
N GLU A 86 12.74 3.91 -14.35
CA GLU A 86 11.80 3.00 -14.99
C GLU A 86 10.71 2.64 -13.99
N LEU A 87 9.48 3.07 -14.31
CA LEU A 87 8.27 2.53 -13.70
C LEU A 87 8.14 1.08 -14.16
N LEU A 88 8.67 0.14 -13.40
CA LEU A 88 8.37 -1.27 -13.59
C LEU A 88 6.90 -1.49 -13.16
N SER A 89 6.04 -1.52 -14.18
CA SER A 89 4.66 -1.96 -14.06
C SER A 89 4.67 -3.48 -13.94
N GLY A 90 4.77 -4.00 -12.70
CA GLY A 90 4.46 -5.40 -12.46
C GLY A 90 2.94 -5.62 -12.47
N PRO A 91 2.44 -6.71 -13.08
CA PRO A 91 1.02 -7.01 -13.06
C PRO A 91 0.59 -7.27 -11.61
N LEU A 92 -0.32 -6.44 -11.12
CA LEU A 92 -1.01 -6.71 -9.88
C LEU A 92 -1.84 -7.97 -10.05
N PHE A 93 -1.69 -8.87 -9.08
CA PHE A 93 -2.44 -10.09 -8.87
C PHE A 93 -3.87 -10.00 -9.42
N GLN A 94 -4.18 -10.90 -10.38
CA GLN A 94 -5.50 -11.09 -10.96
C GLN A 94 -6.46 -11.61 -9.87
N MET A 95 -7.17 -10.71 -9.23
CA MET A 95 -8.39 -11.06 -8.52
C MET A 95 -9.59 -10.70 -9.39
N GLU A 96 -10.51 -11.62 -9.44
CA GLU A 96 -11.67 -11.75 -10.32
C GLU A 96 -12.49 -10.50 -10.64
N PHE A 97 -12.62 -10.28 -11.89
CA PHE A 97 -13.64 -9.74 -12.79
C PHE A 97 -14.49 -8.49 -12.47
N GLU A 98 -14.52 -7.57 -13.40
CA GLU A 98 -15.36 -6.39 -13.72
C GLU A 98 -15.39 -5.17 -12.78
N GLN A 99 -15.32 -5.33 -11.47
CA GLN A 99 -14.99 -4.23 -10.54
C GLN A 99 -13.50 -3.86 -10.57
N HIS A 100 -12.69 -4.69 -11.24
CA HIS A 100 -11.22 -4.67 -11.17
C HIS A 100 -10.54 -3.60 -12.01
N GLN A 101 -11.10 -3.17 -13.12
CA GLN A 101 -10.42 -2.13 -13.94
C GLN A 101 -10.38 -0.79 -13.21
N MET A 102 -11.44 -0.44 -12.49
CA MET A 102 -11.48 0.80 -11.71
C MET A 102 -10.60 0.70 -10.46
N SER A 103 -10.57 -0.47 -9.81
CA SER A 103 -9.70 -0.70 -8.63
C SER A 103 -8.22 -0.67 -9.00
N ALA A 104 -7.82 -1.25 -10.12
CA ALA A 104 -6.43 -1.22 -10.60
C ALA A 104 -5.99 0.21 -10.92
N CYS A 105 -6.82 0.97 -11.63
CA CYS A 105 -6.54 2.37 -11.94
C CYS A 105 -6.37 3.22 -10.66
N VAL A 106 -7.25 3.08 -9.69
CA VAL A 106 -7.16 3.81 -8.41
C VAL A 106 -5.92 3.39 -7.62
N GLN A 107 -5.58 2.10 -7.59
CA GLN A 107 -4.37 1.60 -6.94
C GLN A 107 -3.10 2.18 -7.57
N ASP A 108 -3.04 2.29 -8.89
CA ASP A 108 -1.91 2.94 -9.57
C ASP A 108 -1.79 4.42 -9.18
N LYS A 109 -2.91 5.13 -9.00
CA LYS A 109 -2.90 6.52 -8.54
C LYS A 109 -2.51 6.67 -7.06
N ILE A 110 -2.91 5.72 -6.21
CA ILE A 110 -2.44 5.67 -4.81
C ILE A 110 -0.92 5.56 -4.75
N ARG A 111 -0.30 4.84 -5.69
CA ARG A 111 1.16 4.69 -5.78
C ARG A 111 1.90 6.00 -6.10
N LEU A 112 1.23 7.01 -6.64
CA LEU A 112 1.80 8.34 -6.90
C LEU A 112 1.83 9.22 -5.66
N LEU A 113 1.16 8.81 -4.59
CA LEU A 113 1.15 9.54 -3.32
C LEU A 113 2.49 9.39 -2.59
N PRO A 114 2.86 10.35 -1.74
CA PRO A 114 3.92 10.16 -0.77
C PRO A 114 3.66 8.93 0.10
N GLU A 115 4.69 8.20 0.45
CA GLU A 115 4.64 6.94 1.19
C GLU A 115 3.76 7.01 2.45
N SER A 116 3.90 8.08 3.25
CA SER A 116 3.11 8.28 4.48
C SER A 116 1.60 8.45 4.22
N TYR A 117 1.21 8.94 3.04
CA TYR A 117 -0.19 9.08 2.63
C TYR A 117 -0.71 7.76 2.02
N GLN A 118 0.11 7.09 1.23
CA GLN A 118 -0.21 5.78 0.69
C GLN A 118 -0.48 4.78 1.81
N THR A 119 0.41 4.71 2.82
CA THR A 119 0.29 3.77 3.94
C THR A 119 -1.01 3.96 4.72
N VAL A 120 -1.38 5.20 5.08
CA VAL A 120 -2.63 5.43 5.83
C VAL A 120 -3.88 5.10 5.02
N LEU A 121 -3.87 5.34 3.69
CA LEU A 121 -4.98 4.94 2.82
C LEU A 121 -5.09 3.41 2.71
N VAL A 122 -3.97 2.73 2.52
CA VAL A 122 -3.97 1.26 2.44
C VAL A 122 -4.47 0.64 3.74
N LEU A 123 -4.01 1.13 4.89
CA LEU A 123 -4.46 0.62 6.19
C LEU A 123 -5.95 0.91 6.44
N PHE A 124 -6.43 2.09 6.09
CA PHE A 124 -7.82 2.49 6.37
C PHE A 124 -8.80 1.92 5.33
N ASP A 125 -8.56 2.20 4.03
CA ASP A 125 -9.53 1.91 2.97
C ASP A 125 -9.40 0.48 2.42
N LEU A 126 -8.23 -0.18 2.53
CA LEU A 126 -7.99 -1.50 1.98
C LEU A 126 -7.91 -2.61 3.03
N MET A 127 -7.37 -2.30 4.21
CA MET A 127 -7.22 -3.25 5.33
C MET A 127 -8.30 -3.06 6.41
N GLU A 128 -9.11 -2.00 6.32
CA GLU A 128 -10.26 -1.70 7.19
C GLU A 128 -9.89 -1.49 8.67
N PHE A 129 -8.68 -1.01 8.94
CA PHE A 129 -8.27 -0.64 10.28
C PHE A 129 -8.90 0.66 10.75
N SER A 130 -9.31 0.71 12.01
CA SER A 130 -9.74 1.95 12.66
C SER A 130 -8.60 2.96 12.80
N HIS A 131 -8.93 4.23 13.02
CA HIS A 131 -7.91 5.26 13.27
C HIS A 131 -7.01 4.94 14.45
N GLN A 132 -7.54 4.28 15.49
CA GLN A 132 -6.79 3.89 16.67
C GLN A 132 -5.78 2.79 16.36
N GLU A 133 -6.20 1.74 15.66
CA GLU A 133 -5.31 0.66 15.24
C GLU A 133 -4.22 1.18 14.29
N ILE A 134 -4.56 2.08 13.35
CA ILE A 134 -3.58 2.72 12.47
C ILE A 134 -2.57 3.54 13.26
N ALA A 135 -3.02 4.27 14.28
CA ALA A 135 -2.13 5.01 15.18
C ALA A 135 -1.14 4.08 15.91
N GLU A 136 -1.61 2.90 16.36
CA GLU A 136 -0.79 1.86 16.97
C GLU A 136 0.19 1.21 15.96
N ILE A 137 -0.27 0.91 14.75
CA ILE A 137 0.58 0.31 13.68
C ILE A 137 1.70 1.25 13.29
N LEU A 138 1.40 2.54 13.12
CA LEU A 138 2.34 3.55 12.60
C LEU A 138 3.14 4.26 13.69
N ASP A 139 2.83 4.03 14.97
CA ASP A 139 3.42 4.71 16.12
C ASP A 139 3.28 6.25 16.05
N ILE A 140 2.06 6.73 15.77
CA ILE A 140 1.71 8.15 15.66
C ILE A 140 0.40 8.45 16.41
N SER A 141 0.09 9.73 16.64
CA SER A 141 -1.19 10.10 17.26
C SER A 141 -2.40 9.88 16.33
N ILE A 142 -3.57 9.65 16.90
CA ILE A 142 -4.83 9.50 16.16
C ILE A 142 -5.13 10.75 15.31
N GLU A 143 -4.83 11.95 15.85
CA GLU A 143 -4.99 13.22 15.15
C GLU A 143 -4.11 13.26 13.89
N ASN A 144 -2.88 12.74 14.00
CA ASN A 144 -1.96 12.67 12.86
C ASN A 144 -2.49 11.69 11.79
N VAL A 145 -3.08 10.56 12.19
CA VAL A 145 -3.75 9.63 11.26
C VAL A 145 -4.86 10.35 10.50
N LYS A 146 -5.78 11.04 11.21
CA LYS A 146 -6.89 11.78 10.60
C LYS A 146 -6.40 12.85 9.62
N VAL A 147 -5.38 13.62 10.00
CA VAL A 147 -4.79 14.65 9.13
C VAL A 147 -4.14 14.04 7.89
N ARG A 148 -3.39 12.95 8.06
CA ARG A 148 -2.77 12.25 6.91
C ARG A 148 -3.82 11.68 5.97
N LEU A 149 -4.87 11.04 6.47
CA LEU A 149 -5.98 10.53 5.66
C LEU A 149 -6.68 11.64 4.88
N HIS A 150 -7.00 12.76 5.54
CA HIS A 150 -7.62 13.90 4.88
C HIS A 150 -6.74 14.44 3.73
N ARG A 151 -5.45 14.64 3.98
CA ARG A 151 -4.49 15.12 2.99
C ARG A 151 -4.27 14.11 1.86
N ALA A 152 -4.19 12.82 2.19
CA ALA A 152 -4.04 11.74 1.23
C ALA A 152 -5.22 11.68 0.26
N ARG A 153 -6.45 11.70 0.79
CA ARG A 153 -7.68 11.70 -0.04
C ARG A 153 -7.79 12.95 -0.92
N ARG A 154 -7.45 14.12 -0.36
CA ARG A 154 -7.42 15.36 -1.16
C ARG A 154 -6.43 15.27 -2.32
N LYS A 155 -5.21 14.79 -2.05
CA LYS A 155 -4.18 14.65 -3.08
C LYS A 155 -4.55 13.59 -4.12
N LEU A 156 -5.11 12.44 -3.69
CA LEU A 156 -5.60 11.40 -4.59
C LEU A 156 -6.71 11.94 -5.49
N LYS A 157 -7.67 12.70 -4.92
CA LYS A 157 -8.73 13.35 -5.69
C LYS A 157 -8.17 14.24 -6.80
N THR A 158 -7.19 15.10 -6.48
CA THR A 158 -6.53 15.96 -7.48
C THR A 158 -5.89 15.13 -8.60
N ILE A 159 -5.16 14.06 -8.27
CA ILE A 159 -4.55 13.17 -9.28
C ILE A 159 -5.62 12.53 -10.16
N LEU A 160 -6.71 12.05 -9.57
CA LEU A 160 -7.80 11.43 -10.30
C LEU A 160 -8.53 12.43 -11.22
N GLU A 161 -8.76 13.67 -10.77
CA GLU A 161 -9.39 14.73 -11.58
C GLU A 161 -8.51 15.16 -12.77
N GLU A 162 -7.17 15.11 -12.61
CA GLU A 162 -6.23 15.47 -13.67
C GLU A 162 -6.01 14.34 -14.70
N GLU A 163 -6.14 13.08 -14.28
CA GLU A 163 -5.72 11.94 -15.10
C GLU A 163 -6.88 11.02 -15.51
N CYS A 164 -8.07 11.20 -14.96
CA CYS A 164 -9.22 10.34 -15.20
C CYS A 164 -10.47 11.16 -15.52
N ARG A 165 -11.26 10.67 -16.48
CA ARG A 165 -12.64 11.10 -16.68
C ARG A 165 -13.55 10.05 -16.07
N PHE A 166 -14.48 10.52 -15.25
CA PHE A 166 -15.51 9.67 -14.65
C PHE A 166 -16.81 9.87 -15.41
N GLU A 167 -17.33 8.79 -15.96
CA GLU A 167 -18.61 8.76 -16.66
C GLU A 167 -19.50 7.69 -16.04
N VAL A 168 -20.79 7.87 -16.12
CA VAL A 168 -21.78 6.84 -15.74
C VAL A 168 -22.29 6.25 -17.04
N ASP A 169 -22.13 4.94 -17.22
CA ASP A 169 -22.61 4.24 -18.42
C ASP A 169 -24.15 4.10 -18.43
N GLU A 170 -24.67 3.59 -19.53
CA GLU A 170 -26.11 3.37 -19.71
C GLU A 170 -26.72 2.42 -18.66
N ARG A 171 -25.89 1.63 -17.98
CA ARG A 171 -26.27 0.70 -16.90
C ARG A 171 -26.20 1.34 -15.51
N SER A 172 -25.94 2.66 -15.43
CA SER A 172 -25.72 3.39 -14.19
C SER A 172 -24.46 2.93 -13.41
N VAL A 173 -23.48 2.38 -14.11
CA VAL A 173 -22.19 1.97 -13.54
C VAL A 173 -21.17 3.09 -13.73
N PHE A 174 -20.44 3.42 -12.67
CA PHE A 174 -19.34 4.39 -12.73
C PHE A 174 -18.17 3.79 -13.52
N ILE A 175 -17.78 4.43 -14.62
CA ILE A 175 -16.64 4.05 -15.45
C ILE A 175 -15.57 5.12 -15.31
N CYS A 176 -14.32 4.68 -15.13
CA CYS A 176 -13.14 5.55 -15.17
C CYS A 176 -12.43 5.36 -16.50
N GLN A 177 -12.31 6.43 -17.29
CA GLN A 177 -11.50 6.45 -18.51
C GLN A 177 -10.23 7.28 -18.27
N PRO A 178 -9.04 6.74 -18.57
CA PRO A 178 -7.81 7.53 -18.47
C PRO A 178 -7.85 8.66 -19.51
N VAL A 179 -7.54 9.87 -19.09
CA VAL A 179 -7.32 10.99 -19.99
C VAL A 179 -6.00 10.75 -20.69
N LEU A 180 -6.02 10.31 -21.96
CA LEU A 180 -4.84 10.26 -22.80
C LEU A 180 -4.32 11.69 -22.96
N LYS A 181 -3.29 12.08 -22.21
CA LYS A 181 -2.54 13.29 -22.52
C LYS A 181 -1.97 13.08 -23.91
N LYS A 182 -2.50 13.81 -24.91
CA LYS A 182 -1.84 13.92 -26.21
C LYS A 182 -0.38 14.23 -25.93
N LEU A 183 0.52 13.35 -26.39
CA LEU A 183 1.93 13.65 -26.50
C LEU A 183 2.01 14.99 -27.22
N ARG A 184 2.42 16.03 -26.52
CA ARG A 184 2.72 17.31 -27.14
C ARG A 184 3.86 17.02 -28.10
N ASP A 185 3.58 17.22 -29.37
CA ASP A 185 4.48 17.09 -30.49
C ASP A 185 5.83 17.71 -30.12
N CYS A 186 6.88 16.90 -30.16
CA CYS A 186 8.23 17.40 -30.27
C CYS A 186 8.37 17.93 -31.69
N GLU A 187 8.24 19.25 -31.87
CA GLU A 187 8.89 19.97 -32.96
C GLU A 187 10.26 20.45 -32.51
#